data_0fa2454330d7ac62444da0dd66c65fc9
#
_entry.id   0fa2454330d7ac62444da0dd66c65fc9
#
_cell.length_a   1.000
_cell.length_b   1.000
_cell.length_c   1.000
_cell.angle_alpha   90.00
_cell.angle_beta   90.00
_cell.angle_gamma   90.00
#
_symmetry.space_group_name_H-M   'P 1'
#
loop_
_entity.id
_entity.type
_entity.pdbx_description
1 polymer ?
#
loop_
_entity_poly.entity_id
_entity_poly.type
_entity_poly.pdbx_seq_one_letter_code
_entity_poly.pdbx_strand_id
1 'polypeptide(L)'
;QALPPGPARDAALGGLVILALTHGFAKAGLFLAIGIIQQRSGHDRIRELDGTAQRLPATTFAIALGGVALIGLPPSGAFLGKWQLLAGSFATGQWLWILVTMAGSLLAAAYMFRVLGHAFGHQPYPRRPVTVAREEWPALILTTLAVAGLGLAGAPVWGLLEGGA
;
A
#
# COMPACT_ATOMS: atom_id res chain seq x y z
N GLN A 1 4.85 -5.36 -27.03
CA GLN A 1 4.04 -4.58 -27.99
C GLN A 1 3.34 -3.47 -27.21
N ALA A 2 3.51 -2.21 -27.63
CA ALA A 2 2.80 -1.09 -27.04
C ALA A 2 1.31 -1.16 -27.44
N LEU A 3 0.43 -0.84 -26.49
CA LEU A 3 -1.00 -0.72 -26.79
C LEU A 3 -1.21 0.35 -27.89
N PRO A 4 -2.06 0.08 -28.88
CA PRO A 4 -2.40 1.10 -29.89
C PRO A 4 -3.07 2.29 -29.21
N PRO A 5 -2.95 3.52 -29.79
CA PRO A 5 -3.65 4.68 -29.28
C PRO A 5 -5.16 4.44 -29.17
N GLY A 6 -5.76 4.82 -28.06
CA GLY A 6 -7.18 4.64 -27.81
C GLY A 6 -7.52 4.51 -26.32
N PRO A 7 -8.82 4.43 -26.00
CA PRO A 7 -9.31 4.47 -24.62
C PRO A 7 -8.67 3.42 -23.67
N ALA A 8 -8.35 2.23 -24.20
CA ALA A 8 -7.72 1.19 -23.41
C ALA A 8 -6.28 1.55 -22.99
N ARG A 9 -5.52 2.22 -23.88
CA ARG A 9 -4.18 2.71 -23.58
C ARG A 9 -4.23 3.84 -22.54
N ASP A 10 -5.16 4.77 -22.71
CA ASP A 10 -5.28 5.93 -21.81
C ASP A 10 -5.72 5.48 -20.42
N ALA A 11 -6.64 4.52 -20.33
CA ALA A 11 -7.02 3.87 -19.11
C ALA A 11 -5.83 3.15 -18.43
N ALA A 12 -5.01 2.44 -19.18
CA ALA A 12 -3.83 1.76 -18.64
C ALA A 12 -2.77 2.76 -18.15
N LEU A 13 -2.54 3.86 -18.86
CA LEU A 13 -1.61 4.92 -18.45
C LEU A 13 -2.07 5.61 -17.17
N GLY A 14 -3.34 5.99 -17.08
CA GLY A 14 -3.90 6.55 -15.85
C GLY A 14 -3.84 5.57 -14.68
N GLY A 15 -4.11 4.28 -14.93
CA GLY A 15 -3.94 3.21 -13.94
C GLY A 15 -2.50 3.12 -13.43
N LEU A 16 -1.51 3.24 -14.31
CA LEU A 16 -0.09 3.28 -13.94
C LEU A 16 0.26 4.48 -13.08
N VAL A 17 -0.25 5.67 -13.41
CA VAL A 17 0.00 6.89 -12.62
C VAL A 17 -0.57 6.74 -11.22
N ILE A 18 -1.83 6.33 -11.07
CA ILE A 18 -2.45 6.10 -9.76
C ILE A 18 -1.69 5.02 -8.97
N LEU A 19 -1.29 3.94 -9.63
CA LEU A 19 -0.52 2.87 -9.01
C LEU A 19 0.84 3.38 -8.51
N ALA A 20 1.56 4.16 -9.32
CA ALA A 20 2.86 4.72 -8.97
C ALA A 20 2.76 5.70 -7.79
N LEU A 21 1.78 6.60 -7.80
CA LEU A 21 1.52 7.54 -6.70
C LEU A 21 1.17 6.79 -5.41
N THR A 22 0.22 5.84 -5.48
CA THR A 22 -0.17 5.03 -4.32
C THR A 22 1.03 4.27 -3.76
N HIS A 23 1.83 3.66 -4.62
CA HIS A 23 3.02 2.93 -4.22
C HIS A 23 4.05 3.85 -3.55
N GLY A 24 4.27 5.05 -4.07
CA GLY A 24 5.17 6.05 -3.50
C GLY A 24 4.73 6.46 -2.09
N PHE A 25 3.47 6.84 -1.89
CA PHE A 25 2.93 7.20 -0.58
C PHE A 25 2.96 6.02 0.40
N ALA A 26 2.56 4.83 -0.04
CA ALA A 26 2.59 3.63 0.80
C ALA A 26 4.02 3.28 1.24
N LYS A 27 4.98 3.31 0.33
CA LYS A 27 6.39 3.05 0.63
C LYS A 27 6.96 4.08 1.60
N ALA A 28 6.74 5.38 1.34
CA ALA A 28 7.21 6.44 2.23
C ALA A 28 6.66 6.26 3.65
N GLY A 29 5.35 6.00 3.79
CA GLY A 29 4.73 5.74 5.09
C GLY A 29 5.29 4.49 5.78
N LEU A 30 5.51 3.40 5.04
CA LEU A 30 6.11 2.19 5.58
C LEU A 30 7.55 2.39 6.05
N PHE A 31 8.38 3.11 5.29
CA PHE A 31 9.75 3.42 5.71
C PHE A 31 9.78 4.26 6.99
N LEU A 32 8.89 5.25 7.11
CA LEU A 32 8.76 6.02 8.35
C LEU A 32 8.31 5.13 9.52
N ALA A 33 7.33 4.26 9.32
CA ALA A 33 6.85 3.35 10.34
C ALA A 33 7.95 2.38 10.82
N ILE A 34 8.72 1.79 9.90
CA ILE A 34 9.85 0.92 10.24
C ILE A 34 10.96 1.72 10.93
N GLY A 35 11.24 2.96 10.50
CA GLY A 35 12.19 3.84 11.16
C GLY A 35 11.82 4.12 12.62
N ILE A 36 10.53 4.33 12.92
CA ILE A 36 10.03 4.49 14.28
C ILE A 36 10.25 3.22 15.11
N ILE A 37 9.97 2.04 14.53
CA ILE A 37 10.22 0.75 15.21
C ILE A 37 11.70 0.61 15.51
N GLN A 38 12.57 0.87 14.55
CA GLN A 38 14.03 0.79 14.73
C GLN A 38 14.53 1.74 15.82
N GLN A 39 14.05 2.99 15.86
CA GLN A 39 14.40 3.95 16.90
C GLN A 39 13.94 3.52 18.29
N ARG A 40 12.76 2.90 18.39
CA ARG A 40 12.15 2.52 19.68
C ARG A 40 12.60 1.16 20.19
N SER A 41 12.93 0.24 19.29
CA SER A 41 13.25 -1.16 19.62
C SER A 41 14.74 -1.47 19.45
N GLY A 42 15.51 -0.59 18.77
CA GLY A 42 16.92 -0.80 18.47
C GLY A 42 17.20 -1.79 17.33
N HIS A 43 16.15 -2.32 16.69
CA HIS A 43 16.24 -3.27 15.58
C HIS A 43 15.05 -3.13 14.61
N ASP A 44 15.20 -3.65 13.40
CA ASP A 44 14.20 -3.71 12.34
C ASP A 44 13.90 -5.15 11.87
N ARG A 45 14.29 -6.13 12.67
CA ARG A 45 14.16 -7.55 12.33
C ARG A 45 12.73 -8.01 12.46
N ILE A 46 12.16 -8.57 11.39
CA ILE A 46 10.76 -9.05 11.35
C ILE A 46 10.46 -10.06 12.46
N ARG A 47 11.40 -10.96 12.77
CA ARG A 47 11.22 -12.00 13.80
C ARG A 47 11.17 -11.45 15.23
N GLU A 48 11.58 -10.21 15.42
CA GLU A 48 11.65 -9.55 16.73
C GLU A 48 10.56 -8.47 16.87
N LEU A 49 9.56 -8.43 15.94
CA LEU A 49 8.45 -7.49 15.97
C LEU A 49 7.34 -7.88 16.95
N ASP A 50 7.47 -9.02 17.65
CA ASP A 50 6.45 -9.47 18.59
C ASP A 50 6.14 -8.40 19.65
N GLY A 51 4.84 -8.13 19.84
CA GLY A 51 4.38 -7.11 20.76
C GLY A 51 4.43 -5.67 20.23
N THR A 52 4.85 -5.45 18.98
CA THR A 52 4.88 -4.09 18.40
C THR A 52 3.48 -3.47 18.33
N ALA A 53 2.45 -4.27 18.02
CA ALA A 53 1.07 -3.79 17.99
C ALA A 53 0.57 -3.27 19.34
N GLN A 54 1.08 -3.82 20.44
CA GLN A 54 0.73 -3.36 21.80
C GLN A 54 1.52 -2.12 22.21
N ARG A 55 2.75 -1.95 21.71
CA ARG A 55 3.64 -0.83 22.08
C ARG A 55 3.45 0.39 21.17
N LEU A 56 3.30 0.15 19.89
CA LEU A 56 3.24 1.16 18.82
C LEU A 56 2.02 0.88 17.91
N PRO A 57 0.79 0.96 18.43
CA PRO A 57 -0.40 0.60 17.69
C PRO A 57 -0.63 1.47 16.47
N ALA A 58 -0.35 2.78 16.54
CA ALA A 58 -0.49 3.69 15.42
C ALA A 58 0.52 3.36 14.30
N THR A 59 1.76 3.07 14.67
CA THR A 59 2.80 2.64 13.73
C THR A 59 2.43 1.29 13.08
N THR A 60 1.94 0.32 13.87
CA THR A 60 1.46 -0.97 13.34
C THR A 60 0.25 -0.79 12.43
N PHE A 61 -0.66 0.11 12.77
CA PHE A 61 -1.79 0.42 11.90
C PHE A 61 -1.35 1.08 10.59
N ALA A 62 -0.36 1.97 10.62
CA ALA A 62 0.26 2.53 9.42
C ALA A 62 0.87 1.43 8.53
N ILE A 63 1.56 0.43 9.14
CA ILE A 63 2.09 -0.72 8.41
C ILE A 63 0.96 -1.55 7.78
N ALA A 64 -0.14 -1.76 8.49
CA ALA A 64 -1.29 -2.49 7.94
C ALA A 64 -1.93 -1.76 6.75
N LEU A 65 -2.14 -0.44 6.86
CA LEU A 65 -2.64 0.40 5.77
C LEU A 65 -1.69 0.40 4.56
N GLY A 66 -0.39 0.57 4.80
CA GLY A 66 0.62 0.48 3.75
C GLY A 66 0.61 -0.89 3.06
N GLY A 67 0.39 -1.96 3.83
CA GLY A 67 0.21 -3.31 3.32
C GLY A 67 -1.00 -3.45 2.40
N VAL A 68 -2.16 -2.92 2.81
CA VAL A 68 -3.38 -2.86 1.98
C VAL A 68 -3.07 -2.20 0.63
N ALA A 69 -2.36 -1.06 0.65
CA ALA A 69 -1.97 -0.35 -0.56
C ALA A 69 -0.98 -1.14 -1.42
N LEU A 70 0.03 -1.79 -0.84
CA LEU A 70 1.02 -2.58 -1.59
C LEU A 70 0.41 -3.83 -2.23
N ILE A 71 -0.47 -4.53 -1.51
CA ILE A 71 -1.21 -5.69 -2.02
C ILE A 71 -2.16 -5.25 -3.14
N GLY A 72 -2.69 -4.02 -3.04
CA GLY A 72 -3.69 -3.49 -3.96
C GLY A 72 -5.11 -3.97 -3.61
N LEU A 73 -5.45 -3.94 -2.31
CA LEU A 73 -6.80 -4.23 -1.84
C LEU A 73 -7.67 -2.97 -1.85
N PRO A 74 -9.01 -3.10 -2.05
CA PRO A 74 -9.92 -1.97 -1.83
C PRO A 74 -9.82 -1.46 -0.37
N PRO A 75 -9.95 -0.19 -0.13
CA PRO A 75 -10.22 0.93 -1.04
C PRO A 75 -8.97 1.66 -1.55
N SER A 76 -7.82 1.00 -1.69
CA SER A 76 -6.56 1.66 -2.08
C SER A 76 -6.55 2.13 -3.53
N GLY A 77 -5.81 3.22 -3.81
CA GLY A 77 -5.54 3.65 -5.18
C GLY A 77 -4.80 2.60 -6.01
N ALA A 78 -3.97 1.76 -5.38
CA ALA A 78 -3.32 0.66 -6.07
C ALA A 78 -4.30 -0.42 -6.56
N PHE A 79 -5.44 -0.61 -5.88
CA PHE A 79 -6.50 -1.47 -6.38
C PHE A 79 -7.05 -0.93 -7.71
N LEU A 80 -7.38 0.36 -7.77
CA LEU A 80 -7.88 1.00 -8.99
C LEU A 80 -6.87 0.89 -10.13
N GLY A 81 -5.60 1.22 -9.87
CA GLY A 81 -4.55 1.12 -10.87
C GLY A 81 -4.36 -0.30 -11.39
N LYS A 82 -4.31 -1.31 -10.51
CA LYS A 82 -4.21 -2.71 -10.90
C LYS A 82 -5.44 -3.20 -11.66
N TRP A 83 -6.62 -2.77 -11.25
CA TRP A 83 -7.86 -3.10 -11.94
C TRP A 83 -7.83 -2.63 -13.40
N GLN A 84 -7.42 -1.38 -13.64
CA GLN A 84 -7.29 -0.83 -14.99
C GLN A 84 -6.25 -1.59 -15.84
N LEU A 85 -5.11 -1.89 -15.24
CA LEU A 85 -4.06 -2.68 -15.92
C LEU A 85 -4.56 -4.08 -16.28
N LEU A 86 -5.24 -4.75 -15.38
CA LEU A 86 -5.79 -6.09 -15.61
C LEU A 86 -6.87 -6.07 -16.68
N ALA A 87 -7.81 -5.11 -16.60
CA ALA A 87 -8.87 -4.95 -17.58
C ALA A 87 -8.30 -4.68 -19.00
N GLY A 88 -7.33 -3.76 -19.11
CA GLY A 88 -6.65 -3.47 -20.38
C GLY A 88 -5.87 -4.66 -20.91
N SER A 89 -5.16 -5.39 -20.04
CA SER A 89 -4.40 -6.58 -20.42
C SER A 89 -5.32 -7.71 -20.87
N PHE A 90 -6.45 -7.89 -20.23
CA PHE A 90 -7.46 -8.88 -20.61
C PHE A 90 -8.08 -8.56 -21.98
N ALA A 91 -8.50 -7.30 -22.18
CA ALA A 91 -9.10 -6.84 -23.43
C ALA A 91 -8.15 -6.97 -24.65
N THR A 92 -6.83 -6.92 -24.41
CA THR A 92 -5.81 -7.02 -25.47
C THR A 92 -5.13 -8.39 -25.55
N GLY A 93 -5.59 -9.38 -24.78
CA GLY A 93 -5.03 -10.74 -24.76
C GLY A 93 -3.60 -10.83 -24.20
N GLN A 94 -3.17 -9.86 -23.40
CA GLN A 94 -1.81 -9.81 -22.84
C GLN A 94 -1.71 -10.58 -21.50
N TRP A 95 -1.85 -11.88 -21.56
CA TRP A 95 -1.91 -12.78 -20.40
C TRP A 95 -0.68 -12.72 -19.49
N LEU A 96 0.49 -12.43 -20.05
CA LEU A 96 1.73 -12.34 -19.27
C LEU A 96 1.63 -11.23 -18.19
N TRP A 97 1.06 -10.07 -18.52
CA TRP A 97 0.92 -8.97 -17.57
C TRP A 97 -0.10 -9.26 -16.48
N ILE A 98 -1.14 -10.03 -16.81
CA ILE A 98 -2.10 -10.52 -15.83
C ILE A 98 -1.39 -11.41 -14.80
N LEU A 99 -0.62 -12.40 -15.27
CA LEU A 99 0.13 -13.31 -14.40
C LEU A 99 1.14 -12.56 -13.52
N VAL A 100 1.91 -11.62 -14.10
CA VAL A 100 2.89 -10.81 -13.35
C VAL A 100 2.21 -9.98 -12.27
N THR A 101 1.10 -9.30 -12.60
CA THR A 101 0.38 -8.46 -11.65
C THR A 101 -0.23 -9.28 -10.52
N MET A 102 -0.82 -10.43 -10.82
CA MET A 102 -1.40 -11.35 -9.82
C MET A 102 -0.32 -11.95 -8.92
N ALA A 103 0.78 -12.45 -9.51
CA ALA A 103 1.90 -13.00 -8.73
C ALA A 103 2.53 -11.95 -7.81
N GLY A 104 2.74 -10.73 -8.30
CA GLY A 104 3.25 -9.62 -7.49
C GLY A 104 2.34 -9.28 -6.32
N SER A 105 1.01 -9.29 -6.52
CA SER A 105 0.04 -9.06 -5.44
C SER A 105 0.06 -10.17 -4.39
N LEU A 106 0.16 -11.44 -4.81
CA LEU A 106 0.25 -12.58 -3.90
C LEU A 106 1.55 -12.56 -3.08
N LEU A 107 2.69 -12.26 -3.72
CA LEU A 107 3.96 -12.12 -3.01
C LEU A 107 3.94 -10.97 -2.01
N ALA A 108 3.37 -9.82 -2.38
CA ALA A 108 3.19 -8.70 -1.47
C ALA A 108 2.29 -9.09 -0.28
N ALA A 109 1.19 -9.81 -0.53
CA ALA A 109 0.30 -10.30 0.51
C ALA A 109 1.04 -11.25 1.46
N ALA A 110 1.75 -12.25 0.95
CA ALA A 110 2.50 -13.20 1.76
C ALA A 110 3.55 -12.49 2.65
N TYR A 111 4.26 -11.51 2.09
CA TYR A 111 5.22 -10.71 2.85
C TYR A 111 4.54 -9.88 3.94
N MET A 112 3.46 -9.16 3.62
CA MET A 112 2.77 -8.30 4.58
C MET A 112 2.08 -9.09 5.68
N PHE A 113 1.48 -10.24 5.37
CA PHE A 113 0.91 -11.14 6.39
C PHE A 113 1.98 -11.68 7.33
N ARG A 114 3.18 -11.96 6.84
CA ARG A 114 4.30 -12.36 7.67
C ARG A 114 4.74 -11.24 8.63
N VAL A 115 4.87 -10.01 8.14
CA VAL A 115 5.24 -8.84 8.95
C VAL A 115 4.19 -8.57 10.03
N LEU A 116 2.91 -8.51 9.64
CA LEU A 116 1.82 -8.26 10.58
C LEU A 116 1.63 -9.42 11.56
N GLY A 117 1.79 -10.66 11.12
CA GLY A 117 1.71 -11.84 11.99
C GLY A 117 2.69 -11.74 13.16
N HIS A 118 3.94 -11.33 12.91
CA HIS A 118 4.90 -11.05 13.98
C HIS A 118 4.52 -9.82 14.80
N ALA A 119 4.14 -8.71 14.16
CA ALA A 119 3.78 -7.48 14.88
C ALA A 119 2.62 -7.66 15.88
N PHE A 120 1.66 -8.56 15.56
CA PHE A 120 0.55 -8.93 16.44
C PHE A 120 0.87 -10.11 17.39
N GLY A 121 2.08 -10.68 17.31
CA GLY A 121 2.53 -11.71 18.24
C GLY A 121 2.40 -11.25 19.70
N HIS A 122 2.05 -12.20 20.60
CA HIS A 122 1.83 -11.87 22.01
C HIS A 122 3.17 -11.80 22.74
N GLN A 123 3.41 -10.63 23.37
CA GLN A 123 4.42 -10.49 24.41
C GLN A 123 3.74 -10.02 25.70
N PRO A 124 4.07 -10.57 26.87
CA PRO A 124 3.51 -10.12 28.15
C PRO A 124 4.11 -8.76 28.53
N TYR A 125 3.52 -7.67 28.03
CA TYR A 125 3.91 -6.33 28.41
C TYR A 125 2.93 -5.71 29.40
N PRO A 126 3.44 -4.94 30.37
CA PRO A 126 2.56 -4.14 31.22
C PRO A 126 1.78 -3.16 30.35
N ARG A 127 0.45 -3.13 30.53
CA ARG A 127 -0.45 -2.17 29.86
C ARG A 127 -0.06 -0.75 30.27
N ARG A 128 0.64 -0.05 29.40
CA ARG A 128 0.85 1.40 29.55
C ARG A 128 -0.18 2.13 28.70
N PRO A 129 -0.66 3.31 29.13
CA PRO A 129 -1.52 4.13 28.29
C PRO A 129 -0.77 4.44 26.99
N VAL A 130 -1.42 4.14 25.86
CA VAL A 130 -0.85 4.33 24.53
C VAL A 130 -1.14 5.76 24.10
N THR A 131 -0.12 6.58 24.05
CA THR A 131 -0.18 7.90 23.43
C THR A 131 0.49 7.82 22.06
N VAL A 132 -0.23 8.22 21.02
CA VAL A 132 0.37 8.32 19.68
C VAL A 132 1.42 9.42 19.71
N ALA A 133 2.67 9.07 19.49
CA ALA A 133 3.74 10.04 19.48
C ALA A 133 3.65 10.91 18.20
N ARG A 134 4.06 12.19 18.33
CA ARG A 134 3.99 13.14 17.21
C ARG A 134 4.72 12.65 15.95
N GLU A 135 5.77 11.88 16.12
CA GLU A 135 6.58 11.28 15.07
C GLU A 135 5.87 10.13 14.29
N GLU A 136 4.76 9.58 14.82
CA GLU A 136 3.97 8.52 14.16
C GLU A 136 2.98 9.09 13.13
N TRP A 137 2.59 10.35 13.24
CA TRP A 137 1.62 10.97 12.35
C TRP A 137 2.01 10.97 10.87
N PRO A 138 3.26 11.29 10.47
CA PRO A 138 3.64 11.28 9.06
C PRO A 138 3.44 9.92 8.39
N ALA A 139 3.77 8.81 9.09
CA ALA A 139 3.56 7.46 8.58
C ALA A 139 2.07 7.17 8.38
N LEU A 140 1.23 7.52 9.37
CA LEU A 140 -0.22 7.35 9.29
C LEU A 140 -0.83 8.18 8.16
N ILE A 141 -0.46 9.45 8.04
CA ILE A 141 -0.98 10.34 7.00
C ILE A 141 -0.66 9.78 5.60
N LEU A 142 0.60 9.41 5.35
CA LEU A 142 1.01 8.93 4.04
C LEU A 142 0.33 7.60 3.66
N THR A 143 0.23 6.67 4.60
CA THR A 143 -0.45 5.39 4.33
C THR A 143 -1.97 5.56 4.20
N THR A 144 -2.57 6.48 4.97
CA THR A 144 -4.00 6.82 4.83
C THR A 144 -4.27 7.49 3.48
N LEU A 145 -3.40 8.40 3.02
CA LEU A 145 -3.50 9.00 1.68
C LEU A 145 -3.40 7.94 0.58
N ALA A 146 -2.50 6.96 0.73
CA ALA A 146 -2.38 5.88 -0.24
C ALA A 146 -3.65 4.99 -0.31
N VAL A 147 -4.30 4.75 0.82
CA VAL A 147 -5.50 3.89 0.89
C VAL A 147 -6.76 4.70 0.60
N ALA A 148 -7.09 5.67 1.47
CA ALA A 148 -8.35 6.39 1.39
C ALA A 148 -8.30 7.57 0.42
N GLY A 149 -7.20 8.35 0.43
CA GLY A 149 -7.06 9.54 -0.42
C GLY A 149 -7.11 9.18 -1.90
N LEU A 150 -6.16 8.37 -2.36
CA LEU A 150 -6.08 7.99 -3.78
C LEU A 150 -7.13 6.93 -4.17
N GLY A 151 -7.58 6.12 -3.23
CA GLY A 151 -8.62 5.12 -3.49
C GLY A 151 -10.01 5.72 -3.66
N LEU A 152 -10.42 6.62 -2.76
CA LEU A 152 -11.72 7.27 -2.81
C LEU A 152 -11.76 8.46 -3.79
N ALA A 153 -10.64 9.17 -3.95
CA ALA A 153 -10.47 10.24 -4.93
C ALA A 153 -10.12 9.72 -6.34
N GLY A 154 -10.10 8.43 -6.56
CA GLY A 154 -9.73 7.83 -7.84
C GLY A 154 -10.59 8.33 -9.01
N ALA A 155 -11.90 8.49 -8.83
CA ALA A 155 -12.79 8.99 -9.86
C ALA A 155 -12.51 10.46 -10.27
N PRO A 156 -12.36 11.43 -9.33
CA PRO A 156 -11.95 12.79 -9.70
C PRO A 156 -10.53 12.88 -10.28
N VAL A 157 -9.57 12.11 -9.76
CA VAL A 157 -8.21 12.07 -10.32
C VAL A 157 -8.23 11.51 -11.74
N TRP A 158 -9.10 10.52 -11.98
CA TRP A 158 -9.31 9.97 -13.32
C TRP A 158 -9.86 11.02 -14.29
N GLY A 159 -10.89 11.76 -13.88
CA GLY A 159 -11.47 12.85 -14.70
C GLY A 159 -10.47 13.96 -15.04
N LEU A 160 -9.52 14.26 -14.15
CA LEU A 160 -8.43 15.21 -14.43
C LEU A 160 -7.42 14.68 -15.46
N LEU A 161 -7.20 13.36 -15.49
CA LEU A 161 -6.29 12.73 -16.47
C LEU A 161 -6.95 12.61 -17.86
N GLU A 162 -8.27 12.44 -17.91
CA GLU A 162 -9.04 12.38 -19.17
C GLU A 162 -9.36 13.75 -19.74
N GLY A 163 -9.55 14.77 -18.89
CA GLY A 163 -9.91 16.12 -19.29
C GLY A 163 -8.76 17.01 -19.75
N GLY A 164 -7.52 16.51 -19.67
CA GLY A 164 -6.29 17.21 -20.10
C GLY A 164 -5.77 16.81 -21.49
N ALA A 165 -6.54 16.04 -22.26
CA ALA A 165 -6.17 15.59 -23.61
C ALA A 165 -6.96 16.30 -24.70
#